data_75700d033c428c74f32bdf27302daf48
#
_entry.id   75700d033c428c74f32bdf27302daf48
#
_cell.length_a   1.000
_cell.length_b   1.000
_cell.length_c   1.000
_cell.angle_alpha   90.00
_cell.angle_beta   90.00
_cell.angle_gamma   90.00
#
_symmetry.space_group_name_H-M   'P 1'
#
loop_
_entity.id
_entity.type
_entity.pdbx_description
1 polymer ?
#
loop_
_entity_poly.entity_id
_entity_poly.type
_entity_poly.pdbx_seq_one_letter_code
_entity_poly.pdbx_strand_id
1 'polypeptide(L)'
;MKNIKMTSDALKKKESLICLNVLSKYNPEKHSNTSKRLPVKFFSGVLIVLMNTDNWASLEKRFSSEIANWRSGGNVICIAIGELGKFKGNDTYYLKTLQIALMNVDDNWIPADSSYELTMLNYLHKHERSFIKPLRYDASNNDVFPDFCLTDIGSTELFPIEVFG
;
A
#
# COMPACT_ATOMS: atom_id res chain seq x y z
N MET A 1 18.13 -5.97 -10.89
CA MET A 1 18.95 -5.10 -11.78
C MET A 1 18.20 -3.92 -12.41
N LYS A 2 16.96 -4.06 -12.91
CA LYS A 2 16.18 -2.95 -13.50
C LYS A 2 16.00 -1.74 -12.56
N ASN A 3 15.65 -1.96 -11.30
CA ASN A 3 15.37 -0.89 -10.34
C ASN A 3 16.60 -0.05 -9.98
N ILE A 4 17.79 -0.65 -9.91
CA ILE A 4 19.05 0.08 -9.63
C ILE A 4 19.35 1.06 -10.78
N LYS A 5 19.18 0.63 -12.03
CA LYS A 5 19.40 1.49 -13.19
C LYS A 5 18.43 2.65 -13.21
N MET A 6 17.12 2.39 -12.98
CA MET A 6 16.10 3.45 -12.91
C MET A 6 16.41 4.47 -11.81
N THR A 7 16.83 4.00 -10.61
CA THR A 7 17.19 4.88 -9.49
C THR A 7 18.41 5.75 -9.86
N SER A 8 19.43 5.17 -10.48
CA SER A 8 20.62 5.90 -10.91
C SER A 8 20.31 6.95 -11.99
N ASP A 9 19.47 6.59 -12.95
CA ASP A 9 19.10 7.49 -14.06
C ASP A 9 18.22 8.65 -13.55
N ALA A 10 17.25 8.37 -12.68
CA ALA A 10 16.41 9.39 -12.05
C ALA A 10 17.23 10.37 -11.19
N LEU A 11 18.23 9.87 -10.44
CA LEU A 11 19.14 10.72 -9.66
C LEU A 11 19.93 11.69 -10.55
N LYS A 12 20.46 11.20 -11.68
CA LYS A 12 21.21 12.03 -12.64
C LYS A 12 20.35 13.13 -13.24
N LYS A 13 19.08 12.85 -13.50
CA LYS A 13 18.12 13.79 -14.09
C LYS A 13 17.46 14.69 -13.06
N LYS A 14 17.69 14.47 -11.75
CA LYS A 14 17.01 15.14 -10.64
C LYS A 14 15.48 14.99 -10.70
N GLU A 15 15.00 13.84 -11.13
CA GLU A 15 13.58 13.52 -11.22
C GLU A 15 13.06 12.98 -9.89
N SER A 16 11.80 13.27 -9.58
CA SER A 16 11.11 12.61 -8.47
C SER A 16 10.82 11.16 -8.84
N LEU A 17 10.87 10.27 -7.85
CA LEU A 17 10.55 8.86 -8.03
C LEU A 17 9.24 8.52 -7.32
N ILE A 18 8.41 7.74 -8.00
CA ILE A 18 7.25 7.06 -7.40
C ILE A 18 7.70 5.66 -7.01
N CYS A 19 7.49 5.31 -5.76
CA CYS A 19 7.84 4.01 -5.19
C CYS A 19 6.57 3.32 -4.66
N LEU A 20 6.19 2.20 -5.27
CA LEU A 20 5.15 1.32 -4.77
C LEU A 20 5.80 0.16 -4.02
N ASN A 21 5.39 -0.06 -2.79
CA ASN A 21 6.04 -1.01 -1.90
C ASN A 21 5.07 -1.65 -0.90
N VAL A 22 5.56 -2.71 -0.26
CA VAL A 22 4.88 -3.36 0.86
C VAL A 22 5.62 -3.02 2.14
N LEU A 23 4.90 -2.70 3.20
CA LEU A 23 5.49 -2.58 4.52
C LEU A 23 5.99 -3.96 4.99
N SER A 24 7.19 -4.01 5.56
CA SER A 24 7.68 -5.21 6.21
C SER A 24 6.84 -5.52 7.45
N LYS A 25 6.83 -6.77 7.88
CA LYS A 25 6.10 -7.16 9.10
C LYS A 25 6.49 -6.26 10.27
N TYR A 26 5.47 -5.84 11.02
CA TYR A 26 5.68 -4.95 12.16
C TYR A 26 6.58 -5.59 13.22
N ASN A 27 7.52 -4.81 13.73
CA ASN A 27 8.37 -5.17 14.86
C ASN A 27 8.47 -3.95 15.78
N PRO A 28 7.92 -4.00 17.00
CA PRO A 28 7.89 -2.84 17.91
C PRO A 28 9.27 -2.34 18.31
N GLU A 29 10.29 -3.22 18.37
CA GLU A 29 11.65 -2.85 18.71
C GLU A 29 12.35 -2.03 17.61
N LYS A 30 11.96 -2.25 16.35
CA LYS A 30 12.60 -1.63 15.18
C LYS A 30 11.78 -0.49 14.57
N HIS A 31 10.47 -0.50 14.77
CA HIS A 31 9.52 0.39 14.10
C HIS A 31 8.88 1.37 15.10
N SER A 32 9.72 2.15 15.76
CA SER A 32 9.24 3.21 16.66
C SER A 32 8.80 4.45 15.87
N ASN A 33 7.91 5.26 16.45
CA ASN A 33 7.45 6.53 15.86
C ASN A 33 8.57 7.57 15.66
N THR A 34 9.77 7.32 16.21
CA THR A 34 10.97 8.14 16.02
C THR A 34 11.82 7.68 14.85
N SER A 35 11.48 6.55 14.21
CA SER A 35 12.21 6.05 13.06
C SER A 35 12.06 7.02 11.88
N LYS A 36 13.22 7.40 11.31
CA LYS A 36 13.24 8.19 10.06
C LYS A 36 13.12 7.32 8.81
N ARG A 37 12.90 6.02 8.96
CA ARG A 37 12.83 5.07 7.85
C ARG A 37 11.46 4.44 7.79
N LEU A 38 10.84 4.46 6.62
CA LEU A 38 9.67 3.65 6.36
C LEU A 38 10.12 2.19 6.15
N PRO A 39 9.56 1.24 6.90
CA PRO A 39 9.96 -0.18 6.82
C PRO A 39 9.38 -0.85 5.58
N VAL A 40 10.00 -0.64 4.43
CA VAL A 40 9.58 -1.25 3.16
C VAL A 40 10.34 -2.54 2.86
N LYS A 41 9.64 -3.53 2.31
CA LYS A 41 10.13 -4.89 2.13
C LYS A 41 11.05 -5.07 0.91
N PHE A 42 10.71 -4.48 -0.23
CA PHE A 42 11.31 -4.86 -1.51
C PHE A 42 12.56 -4.08 -1.93
N PHE A 43 12.87 -2.97 -1.27
CA PHE A 43 14.06 -2.17 -1.57
C PHE A 43 15.12 -2.20 -0.46
N SER A 44 15.01 -3.21 0.42
CA SER A 44 15.99 -3.40 1.49
C SER A 44 17.41 -3.48 0.93
N GLY A 45 18.27 -2.57 1.37
CA GLY A 45 19.68 -2.48 0.97
C GLY A 45 19.97 -1.66 -0.29
N VAL A 46 18.97 -1.35 -1.13
CA VAL A 46 19.18 -0.61 -2.39
C VAL A 46 18.56 0.79 -2.32
N LEU A 47 17.35 0.89 -1.82
CA LEU A 47 16.66 2.16 -1.64
C LEU A 47 16.04 2.21 -0.25
N ILE A 48 16.44 3.21 0.52
CA ILE A 48 15.87 3.49 1.84
C ILE A 48 14.86 4.60 1.69
N VAL A 49 13.62 4.37 2.13
CA VAL A 49 12.58 5.41 2.16
C VAL A 49 12.72 6.17 3.48
N LEU A 50 13.11 7.44 3.38
CA LEU A 50 13.31 8.32 4.53
C LEU A 50 12.08 9.18 4.76
N MET A 51 11.63 9.18 5.99
CA MET A 51 10.59 10.07 6.50
C MET A 51 11.22 11.06 7.49
N ASN A 52 10.63 12.24 7.62
CA ASN A 52 10.93 13.06 8.78
C ASN A 52 9.91 12.74 9.91
N THR A 53 10.21 13.14 11.15
CA THR A 53 9.37 12.85 12.33
C THR A 53 7.97 13.44 12.21
N ASP A 54 7.84 14.63 11.63
CA ASP A 54 6.54 15.28 11.44
C ASP A 54 5.69 14.55 10.40
N ASN A 55 6.34 13.97 9.38
CA ASN A 55 5.67 13.15 8.39
C ASN A 55 5.12 11.85 9.00
N TRP A 56 5.80 11.26 9.99
CA TRP A 56 5.31 10.05 10.65
C TRP A 56 4.03 10.32 11.46
N ALA A 57 4.01 11.37 12.29
CA ALA A 57 2.81 11.74 13.04
C ALA A 57 1.62 12.07 12.11
N SER A 58 1.88 12.80 11.01
CA SER A 58 0.87 13.09 10.00
C SER A 58 0.38 11.83 9.29
N LEU A 59 1.28 10.89 8.96
CA LEU A 59 0.94 9.62 8.34
C LEU A 59 0.04 8.79 9.25
N GLU A 60 0.41 8.66 10.52
CA GLU A 60 -0.35 7.90 11.53
C GLU A 60 -1.75 8.49 11.75
N LYS A 61 -1.89 9.80 11.73
CA LYS A 61 -3.19 10.47 11.83
C LYS A 61 -4.06 10.24 10.59
N ARG A 62 -3.46 10.30 9.39
CA ARG A 62 -4.19 10.16 8.11
C ARG A 62 -4.55 8.72 7.78
N PHE A 63 -3.71 7.77 8.18
CA PHE A 63 -3.82 6.36 7.85
C PHE A 63 -3.88 5.51 9.14
N SER A 64 -4.71 5.94 10.08
CA SER A 64 -4.82 5.29 11.40
C SER A 64 -5.26 3.84 11.31
N SER A 65 -6.19 3.54 10.41
CA SER A 65 -6.68 2.17 10.13
C SER A 65 -5.57 1.28 9.58
N GLU A 66 -4.84 1.76 8.58
CA GLU A 66 -3.75 1.02 7.94
C GLU A 66 -2.59 0.78 8.90
N ILE A 67 -2.26 1.77 9.71
CA ILE A 67 -1.21 1.65 10.75
C ILE A 67 -1.65 0.67 11.85
N ALA A 68 -2.91 0.70 12.27
CA ALA A 68 -3.45 -0.25 13.25
C ALA A 68 -3.44 -1.68 12.69
N ASN A 69 -3.88 -1.88 11.46
CA ASN A 69 -3.82 -3.16 10.77
C ASN A 69 -2.38 -3.67 10.64
N TRP A 70 -1.44 -2.83 10.22
CA TRP A 70 -0.03 -3.19 10.13
C TRP A 70 0.57 -3.60 11.49
N ARG A 71 0.25 -2.86 12.56
CA ARG A 71 0.70 -3.17 13.93
C ARG A 71 0.13 -4.49 14.44
N SER A 72 -1.05 -4.89 14.02
CA SER A 72 -1.65 -6.20 14.34
C SER A 72 -1.18 -7.33 13.42
N GLY A 73 -0.25 -7.06 12.49
CA GLY A 73 0.37 -8.06 11.62
C GLY A 73 -0.26 -8.17 10.23
N GLY A 74 -1.25 -7.35 9.91
CA GLY A 74 -1.87 -7.28 8.59
C GLY A 74 -0.92 -6.74 7.51
N ASN A 75 -1.32 -6.86 6.26
CA ASN A 75 -0.55 -6.41 5.12
C ASN A 75 -0.98 -4.99 4.72
N VAL A 76 0.02 -4.15 4.45
CA VAL A 76 -0.19 -2.78 4.00
C VAL A 76 0.77 -2.48 2.87
N ILE A 77 0.25 -1.95 1.78
CA ILE A 77 1.06 -1.37 0.70
C ILE A 77 1.22 0.13 0.92
N CYS A 78 2.29 0.69 0.39
CA CYS A 78 2.51 2.13 0.38
C CYS A 78 2.92 2.62 -1.00
N ILE A 79 2.45 3.82 -1.33
CA ILE A 79 2.95 4.61 -2.45
C ILE A 79 3.67 5.81 -1.85
N ALA A 80 4.95 5.98 -2.19
CA ALA A 80 5.75 7.10 -1.77
C ALA A 80 6.27 7.86 -2.99
N ILE A 81 6.15 9.17 -2.96
CA ILE A 81 6.73 10.08 -3.95
C ILE A 81 7.81 10.89 -3.24
N GLY A 82 8.97 11.04 -3.85
CA GLY A 82 10.05 11.79 -3.22
C GLY A 82 11.24 12.07 -4.12
N GLU A 83 12.20 12.75 -3.55
CA GLU A 83 13.48 13.10 -4.16
C GLU A 83 14.52 12.04 -3.84
N LEU A 84 15.27 11.67 -4.86
CA LEU A 84 16.35 10.70 -4.71
C LEU A 84 17.62 11.38 -4.22
N GLY A 85 18.33 10.67 -3.34
CA GLY A 85 19.68 10.98 -2.94
C GLY A 85 20.53 9.72 -2.83
N LYS A 86 21.83 9.92 -2.70
CA LYS A 86 22.80 8.85 -2.47
C LYS A 86 23.59 9.16 -1.22
N PHE A 87 23.78 8.18 -0.34
CA PHE A 87 24.64 8.34 0.82
C PHE A 87 26.09 8.47 0.39
N LYS A 88 26.81 9.39 1.05
CA LYS A 88 28.25 9.53 0.82
C LYS A 88 28.99 8.26 1.27
N GLY A 89 29.87 7.76 0.43
CA GLY A 89 30.77 6.65 0.77
C GLY A 89 30.20 5.23 0.56
N ASN A 90 28.99 5.09 0.06
CA ASN A 90 28.43 3.78 -0.30
C ASN A 90 27.49 3.87 -1.53
N ASP A 91 27.04 2.72 -2.01
CA ASP A 91 26.15 2.63 -3.18
C ASP A 91 24.66 2.56 -2.78
N THR A 92 24.33 2.98 -1.56
CA THR A 92 22.94 2.98 -1.08
C THR A 92 22.26 4.30 -1.45
N TYR A 93 21.11 4.19 -2.09
CA TYR A 93 20.24 5.31 -2.40
C TYR A 93 19.18 5.50 -1.32
N TYR A 94 18.67 6.72 -1.22
CA TYR A 94 17.51 7.00 -0.39
C TYR A 94 16.48 7.83 -1.16
N LEU A 95 15.22 7.63 -0.82
CA LEU A 95 14.09 8.45 -1.23
C LEU A 95 13.67 9.33 -0.05
N LYS A 96 13.89 10.62 -0.16
CA LYS A 96 13.35 11.61 0.80
C LYS A 96 11.91 11.88 0.41
N THR A 97 10.98 11.40 1.22
CA THR A 97 9.57 11.46 0.87
C THR A 97 9.00 12.88 0.91
N LEU A 98 8.25 13.20 -0.13
CA LEU A 98 7.39 14.38 -0.22
C LEU A 98 5.95 14.02 0.14
N GLN A 99 5.47 12.88 -0.36
CA GLN A 99 4.13 12.36 -0.10
C GLN A 99 4.18 10.85 0.12
N ILE A 100 3.30 10.36 0.99
CA ILE A 100 3.09 8.94 1.25
C ILE A 100 1.59 8.69 1.36
N ALA A 101 1.14 7.58 0.77
CA ALA A 101 -0.17 7.00 0.98
C ALA A 101 -0.03 5.53 1.39
N LEU A 102 -0.92 5.08 2.25
CA LEU A 102 -1.02 3.69 2.69
C LEU A 102 -2.37 3.12 2.27
N MET A 103 -2.43 1.80 2.07
CA MET A 103 -3.65 1.09 1.75
C MET A 103 -3.59 -0.31 2.35
N ASN A 104 -4.66 -0.72 3.03
CA ASN A 104 -4.80 -2.09 3.49
C ASN A 104 -4.94 -3.04 2.30
N VAL A 105 -4.36 -4.21 2.43
CA VAL A 105 -4.58 -5.32 1.50
C VAL A 105 -4.75 -6.62 2.29
N ASP A 106 -5.51 -7.54 1.72
CA ASP A 106 -5.62 -8.89 2.26
C ASP A 106 -4.37 -9.74 1.96
N ASP A 107 -4.42 -11.03 2.31
CA ASP A 107 -3.31 -11.95 2.04
C ASP A 107 -3.11 -12.27 0.55
N ASN A 108 -4.11 -12.00 -0.29
CA ASN A 108 -4.05 -12.12 -1.75
C ASN A 108 -3.72 -10.79 -2.46
N TRP A 109 -3.35 -9.77 -1.70
CA TRP A 109 -2.99 -8.43 -2.19
C TRP A 109 -4.15 -7.65 -2.82
N ILE A 110 -5.39 -8.01 -2.48
CA ILE A 110 -6.58 -7.27 -2.90
C ILE A 110 -6.72 -6.03 -2.00
N PRO A 111 -6.80 -4.82 -2.55
CA PRO A 111 -6.89 -3.60 -1.78
C PRO A 111 -8.25 -3.46 -1.10
N ALA A 112 -8.25 -2.84 0.09
CA ALA A 112 -9.44 -2.49 0.85
C ALA A 112 -9.35 -1.01 1.28
N ASP A 113 -10.37 -0.23 0.95
CA ASP A 113 -10.42 1.20 1.24
C ASP A 113 -10.86 1.47 2.68
N SER A 114 -11.45 0.47 3.32
CA SER A 114 -11.88 0.55 4.72
C SER A 114 -11.60 -0.74 5.49
N SER A 115 -11.64 -0.66 6.83
CA SER A 115 -11.57 -1.85 7.69
C SER A 115 -12.77 -2.79 7.52
N TYR A 116 -13.93 -2.25 7.14
CA TYR A 116 -15.14 -3.03 6.87
C TYR A 116 -14.99 -3.85 5.59
N GLU A 117 -14.47 -3.25 4.53
CA GLU A 117 -14.13 -3.96 3.29
C GLU A 117 -13.08 -5.05 3.53
N LEU A 118 -12.04 -4.77 4.33
CA LEU A 118 -11.04 -5.77 4.68
C LEU A 118 -11.68 -6.95 5.45
N THR A 119 -12.63 -6.68 6.32
CA THR A 119 -13.40 -7.71 7.04
C THR A 119 -14.22 -8.54 6.06
N MET A 120 -14.90 -7.90 5.11
CA MET A 120 -15.68 -8.58 4.06
C MET A 120 -14.78 -9.44 3.16
N LEU A 121 -13.63 -8.92 2.71
CA LEU A 121 -12.63 -9.69 1.95
C LEU A 121 -12.23 -10.97 2.68
N ASN A 122 -11.86 -10.85 3.96
CA ASN A 122 -11.49 -11.99 4.78
C ASN A 122 -12.64 -12.98 4.94
N TYR A 123 -13.88 -12.50 5.07
CA TYR A 123 -15.07 -13.34 5.13
C TYR A 123 -15.29 -14.09 3.82
N LEU A 124 -15.22 -13.42 2.68
CA LEU A 124 -15.40 -14.04 1.37
C LEU A 124 -14.36 -15.13 1.11
N HIS A 125 -13.09 -14.87 1.42
CA HIS A 125 -12.02 -15.88 1.29
C HIS A 125 -12.20 -17.06 2.25
N LYS A 126 -12.53 -16.79 3.52
CA LYS A 126 -12.76 -17.84 4.52
C LYS A 126 -13.89 -18.79 4.11
N HIS A 127 -14.89 -18.28 3.41
CA HIS A 127 -16.04 -19.06 2.93
C HIS A 127 -15.90 -19.51 1.47
N GLU A 128 -14.68 -19.41 0.91
CA GLU A 128 -14.35 -19.87 -0.45
C GLU A 128 -15.28 -19.29 -1.52
N ARG A 129 -15.77 -18.05 -1.32
CA ARG A 129 -16.65 -17.38 -2.26
C ARG A 129 -15.86 -16.86 -3.47
N SER A 130 -16.44 -17.02 -4.65
CA SER A 130 -15.89 -16.44 -5.88
C SER A 130 -16.46 -15.03 -6.07
N PHE A 131 -15.57 -14.06 -6.25
CA PHE A 131 -15.96 -12.66 -6.39
C PHE A 131 -14.98 -11.86 -7.25
N ILE A 132 -15.44 -10.72 -7.70
CA ILE A 132 -14.64 -9.65 -8.31
C ILE A 132 -14.70 -8.43 -7.40
N LYS A 133 -13.56 -7.77 -7.16
CA LYS A 133 -13.53 -6.42 -6.58
C LYS A 133 -13.30 -5.43 -7.71
N PRO A 134 -14.33 -4.63 -8.09
CA PRO A 134 -14.17 -3.58 -9.09
C PRO A 134 -13.18 -2.53 -8.58
N LEU A 135 -12.17 -2.21 -9.38
CA LEU A 135 -11.16 -1.18 -9.04
C LEU A 135 -11.38 0.11 -9.82
N ARG A 136 -12.33 0.12 -10.74
CA ARG A 136 -12.61 1.25 -11.60
C ARG A 136 -14.09 1.30 -11.94
N TYR A 137 -14.68 2.48 -11.76
CA TYR A 137 -16.02 2.77 -12.24
C TYR A 137 -15.99 3.14 -13.72
N ASP A 138 -16.91 2.53 -14.47
CA ASP A 138 -17.18 2.89 -15.86
C ASP A 138 -18.67 3.20 -16.01
N ALA A 139 -19.01 4.48 -15.95
CA ALA A 139 -20.39 4.96 -16.03
C ALA A 139 -21.10 4.61 -17.36
N SER A 140 -20.36 4.20 -18.39
CA SER A 140 -20.94 3.78 -19.66
C SER A 140 -21.44 2.33 -19.64
N ASN A 141 -20.93 1.52 -18.70
CA ASN A 141 -21.21 0.09 -18.61
C ASN A 141 -21.81 -0.35 -17.27
N ASN A 142 -21.77 0.51 -16.24
CA ASN A 142 -22.20 0.15 -14.89
C ASN A 142 -23.12 1.22 -14.29
N ASP A 143 -24.32 0.83 -13.89
CA ASP A 143 -25.25 1.71 -13.16
C ASP A 143 -24.83 1.93 -11.70
N VAL A 144 -24.10 0.99 -11.13
CA VAL A 144 -23.58 1.01 -9.74
C VAL A 144 -22.10 0.65 -9.72
N PHE A 145 -21.39 1.15 -8.69
CA PHE A 145 -20.00 0.80 -8.44
C PHE A 145 -19.91 0.10 -7.08
N PRO A 146 -20.19 -1.20 -7.02
CA PRO A 146 -20.18 -1.94 -5.77
C PRO A 146 -18.77 -2.21 -5.26
N ASP A 147 -18.64 -2.42 -3.95
CA ASP A 147 -17.37 -2.83 -3.35
C ASP A 147 -16.94 -4.22 -3.81
N PHE A 148 -17.90 -5.13 -4.00
CA PHE A 148 -17.67 -6.49 -4.49
C PHE A 148 -18.80 -6.95 -5.39
N CYS A 149 -18.50 -7.91 -6.28
CA CYS A 149 -19.50 -8.65 -7.05
C CYS A 149 -19.26 -10.14 -6.86
N LEU A 150 -20.26 -10.87 -6.35
CA LEU A 150 -20.20 -12.34 -6.30
C LEU A 150 -20.40 -12.91 -7.70
N THR A 151 -19.65 -13.98 -8.00
CA THR A 151 -19.68 -14.68 -9.29
C THR A 151 -20.12 -16.12 -9.18
N ASP A 152 -20.40 -16.60 -7.98
CA ASP A 152 -20.73 -18.01 -7.66
C ASP A 152 -22.22 -18.26 -7.36
N ILE A 153 -23.11 -17.32 -7.68
CA ILE A 153 -24.55 -17.41 -7.34
C ILE A 153 -25.38 -18.15 -8.43
N GLY A 154 -24.72 -18.73 -9.44
CA GLY A 154 -25.40 -19.59 -10.42
C GLY A 154 -26.20 -18.83 -11.50
N SER A 155 -26.14 -17.50 -11.55
CA SER A 155 -26.65 -16.67 -12.64
C SER A 155 -25.50 -16.16 -13.50
N THR A 156 -25.79 -15.77 -14.74
CA THR A 156 -24.83 -15.09 -15.61
C THR A 156 -24.58 -13.64 -15.19
N GLU A 157 -25.32 -13.16 -14.20
CA GLU A 157 -25.26 -11.79 -13.70
C GLU A 157 -24.37 -11.72 -12.45
N LEU A 158 -23.62 -10.63 -12.35
CA LEU A 158 -22.83 -10.31 -11.16
C LEU A 158 -23.76 -9.85 -10.03
N PHE A 159 -23.60 -10.39 -8.84
CA PHE A 159 -24.37 -9.98 -7.67
C PHE A 159 -23.59 -8.93 -6.88
N PRO A 160 -23.99 -7.64 -6.91
CA PRO A 160 -23.27 -6.57 -6.24
C PRO A 160 -23.42 -6.64 -4.73
N ILE A 161 -22.36 -6.30 -4.02
CA ILE A 161 -22.31 -6.12 -2.56
C ILE A 161 -21.74 -4.75 -2.26
N GLU A 162 -22.42 -4.01 -1.40
CA GLU A 162 -21.97 -2.74 -0.84
C GLU A 162 -21.70 -2.93 0.64
N VAL A 163 -20.58 -2.41 1.14
CA VAL A 163 -20.15 -2.55 2.53
C VAL A 163 -20.31 -1.22 3.24
N PHE A 164 -21.24 -1.15 4.15
CA PHE A 164 -21.51 0.03 4.98
C PHE A 164 -20.82 -0.06 6.33
N GLY A 165 -20.30 1.08 6.81
CA GLY A 165 -19.65 1.22 8.12
C GLY A 165 -20.08 2.46 8.89
#